data_d05a803622e8413acb36d0480eac1919
#
_entry.id   d05a803622e8413acb36d0480eac1919
#
_cell.length_a   1.000
_cell.length_b   1.000
_cell.length_c   1.000
_cell.angle_alpha   90.00
_cell.angle_beta   90.00
_cell.angle_gamma   90.00
#
_symmetry.space_group_name_H-M   'P 1'
#
loop_
_entity.id
_entity.type
_entity.pdbx_description
1 polymer ?
#
loop_
_entity_poly.entity_id
_entity_poly.type
_entity_poly.pdbx_seq_one_letter_code
_entity_poly.pdbx_strand_id
1 'polypeptide(L)'
;MGAYTPLPWLPEGGVERIVDEIARPVAREMVARGIPYQGLLYVGAAWGAEGPSVVEFNARFGDPETQPVLSLLKTPLDTVLYAVATGTLADLPPLEWEDGFAATVVLAAENYPASPAKGDAITGADLDNPDKVLHAGTKRADEGYVSAGGRVLNVLGHGATLEEAVADAYRVIEGIEMRGSFYRKDIGRRAVAGEVSVEKR
;
A
#
# COMPACT_ATOMS: atom_id res chain seq x y z
N MET A 1 10.38 4.34 0.47
CA MET A 1 9.15 3.91 -0.21
C MET A 1 7.98 4.28 0.67
N GLY A 2 6.79 4.38 0.09
CA GLY A 2 5.54 4.62 0.81
C GLY A 2 4.39 4.75 -0.16
N ALA A 3 3.17 4.71 0.36
CA ALA A 3 1.93 4.85 -0.38
C ALA A 3 0.90 5.61 0.46
N TYR A 4 -0.16 6.08 -0.16
CA TYR A 4 -1.31 6.69 0.51
C TYR A 4 -2.60 6.42 -0.27
N THR A 5 -3.73 6.47 0.41
CA THR A 5 -5.05 6.26 -0.15
C THR A 5 -6.10 7.04 0.66
N PRO A 6 -7.24 7.46 0.05
CA PRO A 6 -7.48 7.56 -1.39
C PRO A 6 -6.61 8.62 -2.06
N LEU A 7 -6.66 8.70 -3.39
CA LEU A 7 -5.89 9.67 -4.18
C LEU A 7 -6.73 10.95 -4.40
N PRO A 8 -6.48 12.06 -3.67
CA PRO A 8 -7.33 13.26 -3.76
C PRO A 8 -7.23 14.00 -5.11
N TRP A 9 -6.23 13.68 -5.91
CA TRP A 9 -5.98 14.27 -7.22
C TRP A 9 -6.54 13.43 -8.38
N LEU A 10 -7.00 12.20 -8.10
CA LEU A 10 -7.59 11.36 -9.13
C LEU A 10 -8.98 11.91 -9.49
N PRO A 11 -9.31 12.10 -10.78
CA PRO A 11 -10.61 12.61 -11.17
C PRO A 11 -11.73 11.65 -10.79
N GLU A 12 -12.94 12.18 -10.64
CA GLU A 12 -14.14 11.38 -10.45
C GLU A 12 -14.25 10.33 -11.58
N GLY A 13 -14.61 9.10 -11.23
CA GLY A 13 -14.63 7.97 -12.19
C GLY A 13 -13.24 7.45 -12.59
N GLY A 14 -12.16 7.97 -12.00
CA GLY A 14 -10.79 7.57 -12.36
C GLY A 14 -10.47 6.12 -12.05
N VAL A 15 -10.99 5.59 -10.95
CA VAL A 15 -10.82 4.17 -10.60
C VAL A 15 -11.59 3.29 -11.57
N GLU A 16 -12.84 3.63 -11.86
CA GLU A 16 -13.69 2.93 -12.83
C GLU A 16 -13.04 2.90 -14.21
N ARG A 17 -12.43 4.01 -14.61
CA ARG A 17 -11.70 4.10 -15.87
C ARG A 17 -10.49 3.15 -15.91
N ILE A 18 -9.71 3.05 -14.85
CA ILE A 18 -8.62 2.05 -14.76
C ILE A 18 -9.17 0.63 -14.86
N VAL A 19 -10.27 0.35 -14.17
CA VAL A 19 -10.93 -0.96 -14.24
C VAL A 19 -11.40 -1.28 -15.65
N ASP A 20 -12.07 -0.36 -16.30
CA ASP A 20 -12.69 -0.58 -17.61
C ASP A 20 -11.69 -0.61 -18.77
N GLU A 21 -10.67 0.25 -18.72
CA GLU A 21 -9.66 0.34 -19.79
C GLU A 21 -8.51 -0.67 -19.62
N ILE A 22 -8.22 -1.14 -18.40
CA ILE A 22 -7.06 -1.96 -18.12
C ILE A 22 -7.44 -3.31 -17.50
N ALA A 23 -8.02 -3.32 -16.28
CA ALA A 23 -8.21 -4.57 -15.54
C ALA A 23 -9.24 -5.51 -16.22
N ARG A 24 -10.37 -4.97 -16.64
CA ARG A 24 -11.44 -5.74 -17.27
C ARG A 24 -11.03 -6.38 -18.63
N PRO A 25 -10.34 -5.67 -19.54
CA PRO A 25 -9.81 -6.28 -20.77
C PRO A 25 -8.84 -7.43 -20.48
N VAL A 26 -7.94 -7.29 -19.51
CA VAL A 26 -7.01 -8.37 -19.12
C VAL A 26 -7.77 -9.58 -18.59
N ALA A 27 -8.70 -9.40 -17.67
CA ALA A 27 -9.49 -10.51 -17.13
C ALA A 27 -10.31 -11.23 -18.22
N ARG A 28 -10.92 -10.49 -19.15
CA ARG A 28 -11.67 -11.05 -20.29
C ARG A 28 -10.78 -11.83 -21.24
N GLU A 29 -9.62 -11.30 -21.56
CA GLU A 29 -8.65 -11.97 -22.46
C GLU A 29 -8.14 -13.28 -21.84
N MET A 30 -7.90 -13.32 -20.53
CA MET A 30 -7.50 -14.57 -19.85
C MET A 30 -8.60 -15.62 -19.93
N VAL A 31 -9.87 -15.23 -19.77
CA VAL A 31 -11.01 -16.14 -19.97
C VAL A 31 -11.08 -16.62 -21.43
N ALA A 32 -10.93 -15.73 -22.40
CA ALA A 32 -10.97 -16.08 -23.82
C ALA A 32 -9.86 -17.06 -24.22
N ARG A 33 -8.70 -16.99 -23.56
CA ARG A 33 -7.59 -17.94 -23.76
C ARG A 33 -7.75 -19.26 -23.01
N GLY A 34 -8.80 -19.45 -22.24
CA GLY A 34 -9.04 -20.66 -21.46
C GLY A 34 -8.18 -20.77 -20.19
N ILE A 35 -7.63 -19.65 -19.72
CA ILE A 35 -6.83 -19.54 -18.49
C ILE A 35 -7.45 -18.50 -17.56
N PRO A 36 -8.70 -18.67 -17.09
CA PRO A 36 -9.34 -17.68 -16.22
C PRO A 36 -8.50 -17.43 -14.97
N TYR A 37 -8.29 -16.15 -14.68
CA TYR A 37 -7.54 -15.76 -13.49
C TYR A 37 -8.48 -15.53 -12.30
N GLN A 38 -8.16 -16.13 -11.18
CA GLN A 38 -8.89 -16.00 -9.94
C GLN A 38 -7.90 -15.64 -8.82
N GLY A 39 -8.03 -14.47 -8.25
CA GLY A 39 -7.09 -13.93 -7.28
C GLY A 39 -7.00 -12.42 -7.34
N LEU A 40 -5.90 -11.87 -6.83
CA LEU A 40 -5.63 -10.44 -6.85
C LEU A 40 -4.90 -10.05 -8.13
N LEU A 41 -5.50 -9.18 -8.91
CA LEU A 41 -4.86 -8.50 -10.03
C LEU A 41 -4.49 -7.08 -9.60
N TYR A 42 -3.22 -6.85 -9.28
CA TYR A 42 -2.70 -5.51 -9.01
C TYR A 42 -2.32 -4.85 -10.33
N VAL A 43 -2.90 -3.68 -10.59
CA VAL A 43 -2.60 -2.86 -11.75
C VAL A 43 -1.74 -1.67 -11.31
N GLY A 44 -0.44 -1.71 -11.61
CA GLY A 44 0.44 -0.57 -11.50
C GLY A 44 0.21 0.36 -12.68
N ALA A 45 -0.42 1.51 -12.43
CA ALA A 45 -0.79 2.47 -13.46
C ALA A 45 -0.10 3.82 -13.24
N ALA A 46 0.35 4.44 -14.33
CA ALA A 46 0.67 5.85 -14.38
C ALA A 46 -0.48 6.62 -15.02
N TRP A 47 -0.76 7.82 -14.53
CA TRP A 47 -1.81 8.66 -15.08
C TRP A 47 -1.21 9.87 -15.79
N GLY A 48 -1.46 9.96 -17.09
CA GLY A 48 -1.01 11.06 -17.96
C GLY A 48 -2.17 11.89 -18.52
N ALA A 49 -1.87 12.77 -19.47
CA ALA A 49 -2.87 13.63 -20.13
C ALA A 49 -3.96 12.84 -20.87
N GLU A 50 -3.64 11.65 -21.36
CA GLU A 50 -4.57 10.77 -22.09
C GLU A 50 -5.31 9.80 -21.15
N GLY A 51 -5.00 9.79 -19.86
CA GLY A 51 -5.56 8.90 -18.86
C GLY A 51 -4.57 7.85 -18.34
N PRO A 52 -5.07 6.70 -17.85
CA PRO A 52 -4.24 5.68 -17.26
C PRO A 52 -3.42 4.91 -18.31
N SER A 53 -2.17 4.61 -17.96
CA SER A 53 -1.27 3.75 -18.74
C SER A 53 -0.69 2.67 -17.84
N VAL A 54 -0.56 1.45 -18.35
CA VAL A 54 -0.02 0.33 -17.60
C VAL A 54 1.49 0.49 -17.41
N VAL A 55 1.93 0.36 -16.17
CA VAL A 55 3.35 0.22 -15.82
C VAL A 55 3.67 -1.27 -15.66
N GLU A 56 2.89 -1.97 -14.83
CA GLU A 56 3.07 -3.40 -14.57
C GLU A 56 1.79 -4.05 -14.07
N PHE A 57 1.75 -5.37 -14.10
CA PHE A 57 0.77 -6.18 -13.38
C PHE A 57 1.48 -7.03 -12.33
N ASN A 58 0.83 -7.21 -11.17
CA ASN A 58 1.27 -8.15 -10.17
C ASN A 58 0.10 -9.10 -9.80
N ALA A 59 0.40 -10.39 -9.65
CA ALA A 59 -0.56 -11.42 -9.23
C ALA A 59 -0.53 -11.65 -7.71
N ARG A 60 -0.31 -10.59 -6.95
CA ARG A 60 -0.21 -10.59 -5.49
C ARG A 60 -0.48 -9.19 -4.96
N PHE A 61 -0.71 -9.10 -3.65
CA PHE A 61 -0.80 -7.82 -2.96
C PHE A 61 0.45 -6.96 -3.17
N GLY A 62 0.25 -5.68 -3.47
CA GLY A 62 1.32 -4.69 -3.57
C GLY A 62 1.97 -4.43 -2.20
N ASP A 63 3.23 -4.10 -2.19
CA ASP A 63 3.95 -3.68 -0.99
C ASP A 63 4.85 -2.49 -1.37
N PRO A 64 4.53 -1.28 -0.90
CA PRO A 64 3.74 -0.96 0.31
C PRO A 64 2.28 -0.50 0.05
N GLU A 65 1.65 -0.82 -1.07
CA GLU A 65 0.32 -0.28 -1.41
C GLU A 65 -0.82 -0.93 -0.61
N THR A 66 -0.69 -2.23 -0.31
CA THR A 66 -1.74 -2.99 0.38
C THR A 66 -2.01 -2.50 1.80
N GLN A 67 -0.97 -2.10 2.52
CA GLN A 67 -1.07 -1.72 3.92
C GLN A 67 -2.03 -0.55 4.16
N PRO A 68 -1.89 0.61 3.50
CA PRO A 68 -2.84 1.71 3.70
C PRO A 68 -4.22 1.41 3.11
N VAL A 69 -4.34 0.63 2.04
CA VAL A 69 -5.64 0.27 1.46
C VAL A 69 -6.42 -0.62 2.42
N LEU A 70 -5.82 -1.71 2.91
CA LEU A 70 -6.51 -2.64 3.80
C LEU A 70 -6.77 -2.05 5.19
N SER A 71 -5.99 -1.05 5.63
CA SER A 71 -6.24 -0.38 6.91
C SER A 71 -7.52 0.47 6.93
N LEU A 72 -8.07 0.78 5.74
CA LEU A 72 -9.38 1.44 5.60
C LEU A 72 -10.51 0.47 5.26
N LEU A 73 -10.23 -0.82 5.07
CA LEU A 73 -11.26 -1.79 4.70
C LEU A 73 -12.07 -2.20 5.95
N LYS A 74 -13.39 -1.92 5.95
CA LYS A 74 -14.35 -2.36 7.00
C LYS A 74 -14.87 -3.76 6.76
N THR A 75 -15.11 -4.10 5.50
CA THR A 75 -15.54 -5.46 5.14
C THR A 75 -14.47 -6.46 5.58
N PRO A 76 -14.82 -7.53 6.33
CA PRO A 76 -13.86 -8.53 6.75
C PRO A 76 -13.10 -9.13 5.56
N LEU A 77 -11.76 -9.01 5.59
CA LEU A 77 -10.90 -9.42 4.48
C LEU A 77 -10.99 -10.93 4.19
N ASP A 78 -11.14 -11.74 5.21
CA ASP A 78 -11.34 -13.20 5.09
C ASP A 78 -12.59 -13.55 4.26
N THR A 79 -13.68 -12.81 4.45
CA THR A 79 -14.90 -12.93 3.63
C THR A 79 -14.62 -12.63 2.16
N VAL A 80 -13.87 -11.55 1.88
CA VAL A 80 -13.51 -11.20 0.50
C VAL A 80 -12.60 -12.26 -0.11
N LEU A 81 -11.56 -12.70 0.61
CA LEU A 81 -10.62 -13.71 0.13
C LEU A 81 -11.29 -15.07 -0.09
N TYR A 82 -12.22 -15.45 0.79
CA TYR A 82 -13.01 -16.68 0.62
C TYR A 82 -13.88 -16.61 -0.64
N ALA A 83 -14.58 -15.49 -0.85
CA ALA A 83 -15.40 -15.28 -2.04
C ALA A 83 -14.58 -15.31 -3.34
N VAL A 84 -13.37 -14.74 -3.33
CA VAL A 84 -12.42 -14.86 -4.45
C VAL A 84 -12.05 -16.32 -4.68
N ALA A 85 -11.67 -17.05 -3.63
CA ALA A 85 -11.22 -18.43 -3.74
C ALA A 85 -12.33 -19.40 -4.21
N THR A 86 -13.58 -19.10 -3.89
CA THR A 86 -14.75 -19.92 -4.28
C THR A 86 -15.44 -19.43 -5.56
N GLY A 87 -15.02 -18.30 -6.15
CA GLY A 87 -15.63 -17.73 -7.36
C GLY A 87 -16.98 -17.05 -7.11
N THR A 88 -17.27 -16.66 -5.89
CA THR A 88 -18.54 -16.04 -5.45
C THR A 88 -18.42 -14.54 -5.15
N LEU A 89 -17.34 -13.90 -5.64
CA LEU A 89 -17.10 -12.47 -5.36
C LEU A 89 -18.25 -11.58 -5.84
N ALA A 90 -18.92 -11.93 -6.93
CA ALA A 90 -20.06 -11.18 -7.45
C ALA A 90 -21.33 -11.25 -6.56
N ASP A 91 -21.37 -12.17 -5.62
CA ASP A 91 -22.49 -12.35 -4.69
C ASP A 91 -22.33 -11.47 -3.43
N LEU A 92 -21.13 -10.89 -3.23
CA LEU A 92 -20.90 -9.99 -2.12
C LEU A 92 -21.55 -8.61 -2.36
N PRO A 93 -22.03 -7.95 -1.29
CA PRO A 93 -22.38 -6.55 -1.38
C PRO A 93 -21.12 -5.71 -1.70
N PRO A 94 -21.28 -4.45 -2.15
CA PRO A 94 -20.16 -3.52 -2.26
C PRO A 94 -19.31 -3.50 -0.98
N LEU A 95 -17.98 -3.47 -1.13
CA LEU A 95 -17.08 -3.40 0.01
C LEU A 95 -17.27 -2.08 0.76
N GLU A 96 -17.26 -2.17 2.08
CA GLU A 96 -17.36 -1.02 2.97
C GLU A 96 -15.96 -0.55 3.40
N TRP A 97 -15.79 0.76 3.47
CA TRP A 97 -14.52 1.42 3.78
C TRP A 97 -14.70 2.42 4.92
N GLU A 98 -13.65 2.63 5.71
CA GLU A 98 -13.57 3.76 6.64
C GLU A 98 -13.42 5.06 5.89
N ASP A 99 -14.00 6.12 6.44
CA ASP A 99 -13.80 7.48 5.95
C ASP A 99 -12.39 7.99 6.30
N GLY A 100 -11.88 8.92 5.48
CA GLY A 100 -10.59 9.55 5.69
C GLY A 100 -9.47 9.00 4.81
N PHE A 101 -8.24 9.11 5.29
CA PHE A 101 -7.01 8.78 4.56
C PHE A 101 -6.10 7.88 5.38
N ALA A 102 -5.37 7.03 4.69
CA ALA A 102 -4.26 6.28 5.24
C ALA A 102 -2.99 6.50 4.44
N ALA A 103 -1.86 6.54 5.11
CA ALA A 103 -0.54 6.60 4.51
C ALA A 103 0.40 5.56 5.15
N THR A 104 1.36 5.10 4.38
CA THR A 104 2.43 4.24 4.89
C THR A 104 3.79 4.75 4.49
N VAL A 105 4.75 4.63 5.40
CA VAL A 105 6.17 4.92 5.18
C VAL A 105 6.98 3.68 5.52
N VAL A 106 7.84 3.24 4.59
CA VAL A 106 8.68 2.05 4.77
C VAL A 106 9.99 2.44 5.43
N LEU A 107 10.30 1.80 6.56
CA LEU A 107 11.63 1.80 7.16
C LEU A 107 12.48 0.74 6.48
N ALA A 108 13.57 1.15 5.85
CA ALA A 108 14.49 0.29 5.13
C ALA A 108 15.80 0.09 5.92
N ALA A 109 16.40 -1.10 5.79
CA ALA A 109 17.70 -1.39 6.33
C ALA A 109 18.81 -0.71 5.53
N GLU A 110 19.95 -0.49 6.19
CA GLU A 110 21.16 0.01 5.56
C GLU A 110 21.49 -0.79 4.28
N ASN A 111 21.93 -0.08 3.23
CA ASN A 111 22.27 -0.59 1.91
C ASN A 111 21.11 -1.19 1.08
N TYR A 112 19.84 -1.08 1.52
CA TYR A 112 18.71 -1.45 0.66
C TYR A 112 18.68 -0.55 -0.60
N PRO A 113 18.44 -1.05 -1.84
CA PRO A 113 17.98 -2.42 -2.15
C PRO A 113 19.12 -3.42 -2.47
N ALA A 114 20.39 -3.02 -2.52
CA ALA A 114 21.49 -3.86 -3.01
C ALA A 114 21.81 -5.03 -2.08
N SER A 115 22.38 -4.74 -0.91
CA SER A 115 22.79 -5.73 0.08
C SER A 115 22.37 -5.28 1.49
N PRO A 116 21.08 -5.43 1.86
CA PRO A 116 20.57 -4.91 3.12
C PRO A 116 21.26 -5.54 4.32
N ALA A 117 21.63 -4.71 5.30
CA ALA A 117 22.14 -5.16 6.60
C ALA A 117 21.03 -5.90 7.36
N LYS A 118 21.44 -6.91 8.14
CA LYS A 118 20.53 -7.74 8.93
C LYS A 118 21.07 -7.90 10.35
N GLY A 119 20.16 -8.15 11.30
CA GLY A 119 20.50 -8.39 12.70
C GLY A 119 20.59 -7.11 13.54
N ASP A 120 20.26 -5.94 12.99
CA ASP A 120 20.21 -4.70 13.73
C ASP A 120 18.98 -4.65 14.64
N ALA A 121 19.17 -4.35 15.92
CA ALA A 121 18.09 -4.21 16.89
C ALA A 121 17.14 -3.07 16.50
N ILE A 122 15.85 -3.30 16.71
CA ILE A 122 14.78 -2.34 16.42
C ILE A 122 14.13 -1.98 17.75
N THR A 123 14.05 -0.69 18.06
CA THR A 123 13.39 -0.17 19.28
C THR A 123 12.37 0.89 18.92
N GLY A 124 11.34 1.04 19.75
CA GLY A 124 10.27 2.01 19.56
C GLY A 124 9.01 1.61 20.33
N ALA A 125 8.24 2.59 20.76
CA ALA A 125 7.08 2.37 21.61
C ALA A 125 5.90 1.66 20.91
N ASP A 126 5.76 1.86 19.60
CA ASP A 126 4.61 1.36 18.81
C ASP A 126 4.91 0.04 18.08
N LEU A 127 6.05 -0.62 18.32
CA LEU A 127 6.46 -1.81 17.55
C LEU A 127 5.46 -2.97 17.63
N ASP A 128 4.77 -3.14 18.73
CA ASP A 128 3.75 -4.18 18.92
C ASP A 128 2.32 -3.67 18.65
N ASN A 129 2.16 -2.43 18.16
CA ASN A 129 0.88 -1.86 17.79
C ASN A 129 0.55 -2.14 16.31
N PRO A 130 -0.33 -3.11 15.99
CA PRO A 130 -0.61 -3.49 14.60
C PRO A 130 -1.35 -2.39 13.81
N ASP A 131 -1.97 -1.42 14.47
CA ASP A 131 -2.64 -0.29 13.82
C ASP A 131 -1.64 0.78 13.35
N LYS A 132 -0.38 0.68 13.82
CA LYS A 132 0.68 1.66 13.52
C LYS A 132 1.88 1.05 12.83
N VAL A 133 2.28 -0.16 13.21
CA VAL A 133 3.51 -0.79 12.72
C VAL A 133 3.24 -2.20 12.23
N LEU A 134 3.51 -2.44 10.97
CA LEU A 134 3.44 -3.75 10.35
C LEU A 134 4.86 -4.28 10.09
N HIS A 135 5.14 -5.45 10.65
CA HIS A 135 6.41 -6.12 10.47
C HIS A 135 6.53 -6.75 9.08
N ALA A 136 7.62 -6.45 8.38
CA ALA A 136 7.95 -7.05 7.08
C ALA A 136 9.24 -7.89 7.22
N GLY A 137 10.40 -7.32 6.97
CA GLY A 137 11.68 -7.99 7.11
C GLY A 137 12.22 -7.94 8.54
N THR A 138 11.50 -8.48 9.50
CA THR A 138 11.90 -8.55 10.91
C THR A 138 11.97 -9.99 11.41
N LYS A 139 12.69 -10.19 12.51
CA LYS A 139 12.75 -11.44 13.26
C LYS A 139 12.70 -11.13 14.76
N ARG A 140 11.97 -11.94 15.51
CA ARG A 140 11.99 -11.88 16.97
C ARG A 140 13.33 -12.40 17.49
N ALA A 141 13.96 -11.69 18.41
CA ALA A 141 15.17 -12.05 19.12
C ALA A 141 14.84 -12.26 20.61
N ASP A 142 15.86 -12.60 21.42
CA ASP A 142 15.70 -12.79 22.87
C ASP A 142 15.18 -11.50 23.53
N GLU A 143 15.62 -10.36 23.03
CA GLU A 143 15.15 -9.03 23.44
C GLU A 143 14.59 -8.28 22.23
N GLY A 144 13.25 -8.31 22.05
CA GLY A 144 12.53 -7.50 21.04
C GLY A 144 12.68 -8.00 19.60
N TYR A 145 12.96 -7.10 18.66
CA TYR A 145 13.02 -7.37 17.23
C TYR A 145 14.35 -6.96 16.62
N VAL A 146 14.74 -7.68 15.56
CA VAL A 146 15.90 -7.35 14.73
C VAL A 146 15.52 -7.31 13.25
N SER A 147 16.29 -6.57 12.45
CA SER A 147 16.15 -6.56 11.00
C SER A 147 16.51 -7.93 10.40
N ALA A 148 15.72 -8.40 9.43
CA ALA A 148 15.94 -9.67 8.74
C ALA A 148 15.76 -9.55 7.22
N GLY A 149 15.38 -8.37 6.71
CA GLY A 149 15.18 -8.07 5.30
C GLY A 149 15.46 -6.62 4.97
N GLY A 150 15.33 -6.25 3.72
CA GLY A 150 15.61 -4.89 3.23
C GLY A 150 14.53 -3.88 3.58
N ARG A 151 13.26 -4.22 3.34
CA ARG A 151 12.09 -3.48 3.87
C ARG A 151 11.79 -4.09 5.22
N VAL A 152 11.95 -3.32 6.28
CA VAL A 152 11.93 -3.84 7.66
C VAL A 152 10.57 -3.65 8.30
N LEU A 153 10.04 -2.43 8.25
CA LEU A 153 8.73 -2.09 8.78
C LEU A 153 7.93 -1.26 7.78
N ASN A 154 6.62 -1.40 7.81
CA ASN A 154 5.68 -0.48 7.21
C ASN A 154 4.98 0.27 8.34
N VAL A 155 5.14 1.59 8.39
CA VAL A 155 4.54 2.45 9.41
C VAL A 155 3.31 3.11 8.84
N LEU A 156 2.16 2.88 9.50
CA LEU A 156 0.86 3.39 9.11
C LEU A 156 0.50 4.67 9.86
N GLY A 157 -0.15 5.58 9.14
CA GLY A 157 -0.80 6.74 9.71
C GLY A 157 -2.18 6.92 9.13
N HIS A 158 -3.10 7.44 9.94
CA HIS A 158 -4.49 7.69 9.58
C HIS A 158 -4.88 9.13 9.93
N GLY A 159 -5.84 9.69 9.19
CA GLY A 159 -6.36 11.04 9.44
C GLY A 159 -7.60 11.34 8.64
N ALA A 160 -8.33 12.39 9.02
CA ALA A 160 -9.46 12.90 8.25
C ALA A 160 -9.01 13.55 6.93
N THR A 161 -7.74 13.99 6.86
CA THR A 161 -7.10 14.53 5.66
C THR A 161 -5.82 13.74 5.33
N LEU A 162 -5.37 13.85 4.08
CA LEU A 162 -4.10 13.22 3.68
C LEU A 162 -2.91 13.81 4.47
N GLU A 163 -2.93 15.10 4.76
CA GLU A 163 -1.90 15.77 5.56
C GLU A 163 -1.80 15.14 6.96
N GLU A 164 -2.94 14.94 7.64
CA GLU A 164 -2.99 14.30 8.96
C GLU A 164 -2.49 12.85 8.92
N ALA A 165 -2.91 12.07 7.91
CA ALA A 165 -2.48 10.68 7.77
C ALA A 165 -0.96 10.59 7.54
N VAL A 166 -0.40 11.45 6.70
CA VAL A 166 1.04 11.54 6.45
C VAL A 166 1.79 11.97 7.71
N ALA A 167 1.30 13.00 8.40
CA ALA A 167 1.92 13.48 9.64
C ALA A 167 1.91 12.40 10.74
N ASP A 168 0.82 11.64 10.86
CA ASP A 168 0.70 10.54 11.83
C ASP A 168 1.73 9.43 11.54
N ALA A 169 1.88 9.01 10.27
CA ALA A 169 2.89 8.03 9.89
C ALA A 169 4.31 8.49 10.22
N TYR A 170 4.63 9.77 9.93
CA TYR A 170 5.96 10.31 10.24
C TYR A 170 6.21 10.45 11.74
N ARG A 171 5.21 10.83 12.52
CA ARG A 171 5.32 10.89 13.99
C ARG A 171 5.68 9.52 14.59
N VAL A 172 5.09 8.45 14.08
CA VAL A 172 5.38 7.08 14.55
C VAL A 172 6.77 6.63 14.12
N ILE A 173 7.13 6.81 12.83
CA ILE A 173 8.43 6.32 12.32
C ILE A 173 9.62 7.06 12.95
N GLU A 174 9.48 8.33 13.32
CA GLU A 174 10.48 9.11 14.03
C GLU A 174 10.77 8.58 15.43
N GLY A 175 9.82 7.86 16.04
CA GLY A 175 10.00 7.18 17.33
C GLY A 175 10.63 5.79 17.23
N ILE A 176 11.00 5.33 16.02
CA ILE A 176 11.61 4.01 15.79
C ILE A 176 13.11 4.19 15.54
N GLU A 177 13.92 3.46 16.30
CA GLU A 177 15.36 3.45 16.14
C GLU A 177 15.85 2.10 15.63
N MET A 178 16.71 2.13 14.62
CA MET A 178 17.45 1.00 14.09
C MET A 178 18.73 1.52 13.43
N ARG A 179 19.88 0.91 13.72
CA ARG A 179 21.17 1.34 13.18
C ARG A 179 21.15 1.32 11.65
N GLY A 180 21.62 2.42 11.03
CA GLY A 180 21.74 2.56 9.57
C GLY A 180 20.42 2.55 8.79
N SER A 181 19.28 2.54 9.48
CA SER A 181 17.98 2.59 8.81
C SER A 181 17.73 3.93 8.13
N PHE A 182 16.89 3.89 7.11
CA PHE A 182 16.46 5.10 6.42
C PHE A 182 15.03 4.96 5.87
N TYR A 183 14.39 6.09 5.64
CA TYR A 183 13.08 6.20 4.99
C TYR A 183 12.98 7.49 4.16
N ARG A 184 12.05 7.52 3.21
CA ARG A 184 11.74 8.72 2.43
C ARG A 184 11.02 9.73 3.30
N LYS A 185 11.42 11.00 3.21
CA LYS A 185 10.85 12.14 3.98
C LYS A 185 9.82 12.96 3.17
N ASP A 186 9.40 12.47 2.00
CA ASP A 186 8.58 13.21 1.05
C ASP A 186 7.36 12.40 0.56
N ILE A 187 6.99 11.31 1.26
CA ILE A 187 5.79 10.54 0.93
C ILE A 187 4.56 11.42 1.12
N GLY A 188 3.71 11.46 0.09
CA GLY A 188 2.49 12.27 0.07
C GLY A 188 2.70 13.78 -0.07
N ARG A 189 3.91 14.32 0.12
CA ARG A 189 4.18 15.77 0.17
C ARG A 189 3.61 16.54 -1.00
N ARG A 190 3.82 16.08 -2.24
CA ARG A 190 3.31 16.79 -3.42
C ARG A 190 1.79 16.76 -3.53
N ALA A 191 1.15 15.67 -3.11
CA ALA A 191 -0.30 15.57 -3.11
C ALA A 191 -0.93 16.48 -2.02
N VAL A 192 -0.35 16.51 -0.82
CA VAL A 192 -0.73 17.43 0.25
C VAL A 192 -0.59 18.89 -0.19
N ALA A 193 0.49 19.22 -0.90
CA ALA A 193 0.71 20.57 -1.44
C ALA A 193 -0.17 20.92 -2.66
N GLY A 194 -1.01 20.00 -3.16
CA GLY A 194 -1.81 20.22 -4.37
C GLY A 194 -0.99 20.30 -5.66
N GLU A 195 0.24 19.81 -5.65
CA GLU A 195 1.17 19.85 -6.79
C GLU A 195 0.98 18.67 -7.76
N VAL A 196 0.11 17.74 -7.44
CA VAL A 196 -0.25 16.62 -8.30
C VAL A 196 -1.60 16.90 -8.94
N SER A 197 -1.63 17.01 -10.26
CA SER A 197 -2.86 17.14 -11.03
C SER A 197 -2.78 16.27 -12.29
N VAL A 198 -3.93 15.85 -12.78
CA VAL A 198 -4.10 15.06 -14.02
C VAL A 198 -4.77 15.88 -15.13
N GLU A 199 -4.94 17.17 -14.93
CA GLU A 199 -5.50 18.06 -15.95
C GLU A 199 -4.53 18.24 -17.13
N LYS A 200 -5.09 18.35 -18.34
CA LYS A 200 -4.33 18.71 -19.54
C LYS A 200 -3.74 20.11 -19.32
N ARG A 201 -2.43 20.23 -19.35
CA ARG A 201 -1.76 21.51 -19.46
C ARG A 201 -1.94 22.06 -20.87
#